data_6a725f4a62d9a8ac8ec6c5661a6f2862
#
_entry.id   6a725f4a62d9a8ac8ec6c5661a6f2862
#
_cell.length_a   1.000
_cell.length_b   1.000
_cell.length_c   1.000
_cell.angle_alpha   90.00
_cell.angle_beta   90.00
_cell.angle_gamma   90.00
#
_symmetry.space_group_name_H-M   'P 1'
#
loop_
_entity.id
_entity.type
_entity.pdbx_description
1 polymer ?
#
loop_
_entity_poly.entity_id
_entity_poly.type
_entity_poly.pdbx_seq_one_letter_code
_entity_poly.pdbx_strand_id
1 'polypeptide(L)'
;MDNTQLDRMIQYVKTQVLRNPQADIGPDTPLISSGMVDSFALIETLVELERVTDLRIPAAMVAPSDMDTVRKMFDVAARLGKPRKK
;
A
#
# COMPACT_ATOMS: atom_id res chain seq x y z
N MET A 1 12.98 -3.31 -6.51
CA MET A 1 11.98 -2.35 -6.02
C MET A 1 12.59 -0.96 -5.98
N ASP A 2 11.84 0.00 -6.47
CA ASP A 2 12.31 1.39 -6.54
C ASP A 2 11.99 2.11 -5.24
N ASN A 3 13.01 2.70 -4.61
CA ASN A 3 12.82 3.44 -3.36
C ASN A 3 11.88 4.63 -3.54
N THR A 4 11.85 5.22 -4.73
CA THR A 4 10.96 6.32 -5.02
C THR A 4 9.50 5.89 -4.90
N GLN A 5 9.16 4.72 -5.41
CA GLN A 5 7.80 4.19 -5.29
C GLN A 5 7.47 3.90 -3.83
N LEU A 6 8.42 3.34 -3.12
CA LEU A 6 8.25 3.02 -1.70
C LEU A 6 7.95 4.31 -0.92
N ASP A 7 8.74 5.36 -1.17
CA ASP A 7 8.56 6.64 -0.50
C ASP A 7 7.20 7.27 -0.83
N ARG A 8 6.77 7.13 -2.08
CA ARG A 8 5.47 7.67 -2.49
C ARG A 8 4.33 6.99 -1.73
N MET A 9 4.41 5.68 -1.55
CA MET A 9 3.38 4.97 -0.80
C MET A 9 3.39 5.37 0.66
N ILE A 10 4.58 5.52 1.26
CA ILE A 10 4.68 5.95 2.65
C ILE A 10 4.06 7.34 2.82
N GLN A 11 4.37 8.26 1.90
CA GLN A 11 3.79 9.60 1.96
C GLN A 11 2.28 9.57 1.77
N TYR A 12 1.79 8.74 0.87
CA TYR A 12 0.36 8.60 0.67
C TYR A 12 -0.32 8.15 1.97
N VAL A 13 0.24 7.13 2.62
CA VAL A 13 -0.34 6.64 3.87
C VAL A 13 -0.35 7.73 4.92
N LYS A 14 0.75 8.45 5.06
CA LYS A 14 0.85 9.52 6.07
C LYS A 14 -0.17 10.62 5.82
N THR A 15 -0.29 11.06 4.59
CA THR A 15 -1.05 12.28 4.29
C THR A 15 -2.51 12.01 3.98
N GLN A 16 -2.81 10.91 3.28
CA GLN A 16 -4.16 10.64 2.80
C GLN A 16 -4.91 9.63 3.66
N VAL A 17 -4.21 8.68 4.24
CA VAL A 17 -4.84 7.63 5.03
C VAL A 17 -4.85 8.02 6.50
N LEU A 18 -3.69 8.31 7.06
CA LEU A 18 -3.58 8.70 8.47
C LEU A 18 -3.89 10.16 8.69
N ARG A 19 -3.79 10.96 7.63
CA ARG A 19 -3.98 12.42 7.69
C ARG A 19 -3.08 13.05 8.73
N ASN A 20 -1.88 12.52 8.84
CA ASN A 20 -0.89 12.99 9.80
C ASN A 20 0.48 12.93 9.15
N PRO A 21 0.91 14.01 8.46
CA PRO A 21 2.21 14.01 7.77
C PRO A 21 3.38 13.82 8.74
N GLN A 22 3.14 14.00 10.02
CA GLN A 22 4.18 13.81 11.04
C GLN A 22 4.25 12.37 11.55
N ALA A 23 3.38 11.50 11.05
CA ALA A 23 3.37 10.12 11.51
C ALA A 23 4.72 9.45 11.21
N ASP A 24 5.23 8.73 12.20
CA ASP A 24 6.51 8.06 12.07
C ASP A 24 6.28 6.63 11.58
N ILE A 25 6.18 6.48 10.27
CA ILE A 25 6.03 5.16 9.68
C ILE A 25 7.10 4.94 8.64
N GLY A 26 7.47 3.68 8.49
CA GLY A 26 8.45 3.25 7.50
C GLY A 26 7.92 2.06 6.71
N PRO A 27 8.77 1.46 5.88
CA PRO A 27 8.33 0.35 5.01
C PRO A 27 7.86 -0.88 5.79
N ASP A 28 8.32 -1.06 7.00
CA ASP A 28 7.99 -2.27 7.78
C ASP A 28 7.11 -1.99 8.99
N THR A 29 6.54 -0.77 9.07
CA THR A 29 5.65 -0.42 10.17
C THR A 29 4.31 -1.13 10.00
N PRO A 30 3.84 -1.90 11.00
CA PRO A 30 2.52 -2.52 10.92
C PRO A 30 1.44 -1.44 10.89
N LEU A 31 0.59 -1.49 9.89
CA LEU A 31 -0.46 -0.48 9.71
C LEU A 31 -1.83 -1.00 10.12
N ILE A 32 -2.17 -2.20 9.67
CA ILE A 32 -3.48 -2.77 9.93
C ILE A 32 -3.50 -3.50 11.26
N SER A 33 -2.50 -4.34 11.53
CA SER A 33 -2.44 -5.09 12.77
C SER A 33 -2.26 -4.19 13.98
N SER A 34 -1.68 -3.01 13.78
CA SER A 34 -1.50 -2.03 14.87
C SER A 34 -2.75 -1.18 15.10
N GLY A 35 -3.73 -1.25 14.19
CA GLY A 35 -4.93 -0.45 14.30
C GLY A 35 -4.80 0.94 13.70
N MET A 36 -3.68 1.29 13.11
CA MET A 36 -3.49 2.60 12.48
C MET A 36 -4.38 2.79 11.25
N VAL A 37 -4.57 1.72 10.48
CA VAL A 37 -5.32 1.76 9.23
C VAL A 37 -6.43 0.73 9.31
N ASP A 38 -7.66 1.14 9.03
CA ASP A 38 -8.78 0.22 9.05
C ASP A 38 -9.00 -0.41 7.68
N SER A 39 -9.94 -1.35 7.61
CA SER A 39 -10.18 -2.10 6.38
C SER A 39 -10.84 -1.26 5.28
N PHE A 40 -11.46 -0.13 5.63
CA PHE A 40 -11.99 0.76 4.61
C PHE A 40 -10.86 1.44 3.84
N ALA A 41 -9.85 1.88 4.56
CA ALA A 41 -8.71 2.54 3.93
C ALA A 41 -7.90 1.57 3.09
N LEU A 42 -8.05 0.27 3.34
CA LEU A 42 -7.35 -0.75 2.59
C LEU A 42 -7.61 -0.65 1.08
N ILE A 43 -8.87 -0.44 0.71
CA ILE A 43 -9.26 -0.37 -0.71
C ILE A 43 -8.62 0.85 -1.36
N GLU A 44 -8.68 2.01 -0.69
CA GLU A 44 -8.05 3.22 -1.21
C GLU A 44 -6.55 3.04 -1.36
N THR A 45 -5.94 2.40 -0.38
CA THR A 45 -4.50 2.16 -0.39
C THR A 45 -4.12 1.24 -1.55
N LEU A 46 -4.95 0.23 -1.80
CA LEU A 46 -4.69 -0.69 -2.92
C LEU A 46 -4.79 0.04 -4.25
N VAL A 47 -5.75 0.92 -4.40
CA VAL A 47 -5.89 1.71 -5.63
C VAL A 47 -4.64 2.57 -5.85
N GLU A 48 -4.15 3.19 -4.79
CA GLU A 48 -2.94 4.00 -4.91
C GLU A 48 -1.73 3.13 -5.23
N LEU A 49 -1.65 1.94 -4.64
CA LEU A 49 -0.58 1.01 -4.96
C LEU A 49 -0.57 0.67 -6.44
N GLU A 50 -1.75 0.45 -7.02
CA GLU A 50 -1.86 0.19 -8.45
C GLU A 50 -1.35 1.36 -9.28
N ARG A 51 -1.63 2.58 -8.84
CA ARG A 51 -1.16 3.77 -9.55
C ARG A 51 0.35 3.93 -9.47
N VAL A 52 0.90 3.70 -8.28
CA VAL A 52 2.34 3.86 -8.08
C VAL A 52 3.13 2.82 -8.84
N THR A 53 2.66 1.58 -8.84
CA THR A 53 3.36 0.47 -9.51
C THR A 53 2.98 0.32 -10.97
N ASP A 54 1.90 0.97 -11.40
CA ASP A 54 1.35 0.84 -12.75
C ASP A 54 0.98 -0.62 -13.06
N LEU A 55 0.47 -1.30 -12.03
CA LEU A 55 0.03 -2.69 -12.14
C LEU A 55 -1.43 -2.79 -11.74
N ARG A 56 -2.12 -3.78 -12.31
CA ARG A 56 -3.46 -4.11 -11.88
C ARG A 56 -3.36 -5.25 -10.87
N ILE A 57 -3.94 -5.04 -9.69
CA ILE A 57 -3.87 -6.00 -8.60
C ILE A 57 -5.29 -6.47 -8.25
N PRO A 58 -5.59 -7.77 -8.37
CA PRO A 58 -6.94 -8.27 -8.07
C PRO A 58 -7.23 -8.20 -6.58
N ALA A 59 -8.11 -7.26 -6.20
CA ALA A 59 -8.43 -7.02 -4.80
C ALA A 59 -8.98 -8.28 -4.11
N ALA A 60 -9.70 -9.11 -4.85
CA ALA A 60 -10.29 -10.32 -4.28
C ALA A 60 -9.24 -11.32 -3.80
N MET A 61 -8.01 -11.20 -4.28
CA MET A 61 -6.94 -12.11 -3.93
C MET A 61 -5.99 -11.52 -2.88
N VAL A 62 -6.30 -10.33 -2.38
CA VAL A 62 -5.45 -9.64 -1.42
C VAL A 62 -6.08 -9.74 -0.03
N ALA A 63 -5.36 -10.32 0.91
CA ALA A 63 -5.80 -10.38 2.30
C ALA A 63 -5.35 -9.12 3.03
N PRO A 64 -6.05 -8.70 4.10
CA PRO A 64 -5.59 -7.55 4.87
C PRO A 64 -4.16 -7.68 5.36
N SER A 65 -3.74 -8.88 5.74
CA SER A 65 -2.38 -9.11 6.20
C SER A 65 -1.33 -8.85 5.12
N ASP A 66 -1.73 -8.96 3.85
CA ASP A 66 -0.83 -8.69 2.73
C ASP A 66 -0.55 -7.19 2.58
N MET A 67 -1.39 -6.36 3.19
CA MET A 67 -1.27 -4.91 3.10
C MET A 67 -0.82 -4.28 4.42
N ASP A 68 -0.38 -5.10 5.35
CA ASP A 68 -0.07 -4.62 6.70
C ASP A 68 1.12 -3.66 6.76
N THR A 69 2.09 -3.82 5.86
CA THR A 69 3.21 -2.89 5.76
C THR A 69 3.36 -2.44 4.32
N VAL A 70 4.01 -1.31 4.12
CA VAL A 70 4.26 -0.81 2.77
C VAL A 70 5.10 -1.82 1.99
N ARG A 71 6.08 -2.43 2.64
CA ARG A 71 6.91 -3.44 1.98
C ARG A 71 6.09 -4.63 1.52
N LYS A 72 5.15 -5.08 2.33
CA LYS A 72 4.25 -6.18 1.95
C LYS A 72 3.35 -5.80 0.79
N MET A 73 2.93 -4.53 0.73
CA MET A 73 2.13 -4.03 -0.39
C MET A 73 2.87 -4.22 -1.71
N PHE A 74 4.14 -3.85 -1.75
CA PHE A 74 4.93 -4.01 -2.97
C PHE A 74 5.20 -5.48 -3.27
N ASP A 75 5.29 -6.31 -2.24
CA ASP A 75 5.43 -7.74 -2.42
C ASP A 75 4.19 -8.34 -3.09
N VAL A 76 3.01 -7.89 -2.65
CA VAL A 76 1.75 -8.29 -3.27
C VAL A 76 1.70 -7.83 -4.73
N ALA A 77 2.12 -6.60 -4.98
CA ALA A 77 2.15 -6.07 -6.35
C ALA A 77 3.05 -6.92 -7.23
N ALA A 78 4.18 -7.35 -6.71
CA ALA A 78 5.11 -8.19 -7.47
C ALA A 78 4.54 -9.57 -7.75
N ARG A 79 3.78 -10.13 -6.79
CA ARG A 79 3.24 -11.49 -6.95
C ARG A 79 1.96 -11.53 -7.77
N LEU A 80 1.05 -10.61 -7.52
CA LEU A 80 -0.29 -10.64 -8.10
C LEU A 80 -0.51 -9.60 -9.18
N GLY A 81 0.35 -8.58 -9.23
CA GLY A 81 0.15 -7.48 -10.16
C GLY A 81 0.40 -7.90 -11.59
N LYS A 82 -0.41 -7.35 -12.50
CA LYS A 82 -0.26 -7.59 -13.92
C LYS A 82 -0.14 -6.24 -14.63
N PRO A 83 0.65 -6.17 -15.72
CA PRO A 83 0.79 -4.90 -16.44
C PRO A 83 -0.57 -4.36 -16.85
N ARG A 84 -0.76 -3.07 -16.67
CA ARG A 84 -2.00 -2.42 -17.08
C ARG A 84 -1.96 -2.25 -18.59
N LYS A 85 -2.99 -2.74 -19.25
CA LYS A 85 -3.07 -2.66 -20.70
C LYS A 85 -3.98 -1.52 -21.13
N LYS A 86 -3.65 -0.96 -22.26
CA LYS A 86 -4.49 0.08 -22.85
C LYS A 86 -5.62 -0.56 -23.59
#